data_d3a0d71a5cf6d72ae425268ec204f118
#
_entry.id   d3a0d71a5cf6d72ae425268ec204f118
#
_cell.length_a   1.000
_cell.length_b   1.000
_cell.length_c   1.000
_cell.angle_alpha   90.00
_cell.angle_beta   90.00
_cell.angle_gamma   90.00
#
_symmetry.space_group_name_H-M   'P 1'
#
loop_
_entity.id
_entity.type
_entity.pdbx_description
1 polymer ?
#
loop_
_entity_poly.entity_id
_entity_poly.type
_entity_poly.pdbx_seq_one_letter_code
_entity_poly.pdbx_strand_id
1 'polypeptide(L)'
;MPVRIRLARGGAKKRPFYRIVVADSRRARDGKFIDQVGTYNPMLPKDSPERVKIDVEKTKDWIAKGAQPSDRVTLFLSKLDVVEKPVITEKTKKHLPKKKAQERLAAAKEKEEEAKAAAEAPAPAEAPAEAEAPAEAPAPAEDKKTE
;
A
#
# COMPACT_ATOMS: atom_id res chain seq x y z
N MET A 1 17.90 30.64 11.44
CA MET A 1 18.48 29.29 11.32
C MET A 1 17.39 28.36 10.85
N PRO A 2 17.56 27.54 9.79
CA PRO A 2 16.50 26.65 9.33
C PRO A 2 16.30 25.50 10.31
N VAL A 3 15.17 25.50 10.99
CA VAL A 3 14.73 24.44 11.89
C VAL A 3 13.98 23.38 11.09
N ARG A 4 14.27 22.11 11.35
CA ARG A 4 13.60 21.00 10.68
C ARG A 4 13.00 20.01 11.66
N ILE A 5 11.83 19.49 11.30
CA ILE A 5 11.21 18.36 11.99
C ILE A 5 11.63 17.09 11.26
N ARG A 6 12.43 16.26 11.90
CA ARG A 6 13.04 15.08 11.28
C ARG A 6 13.07 13.87 12.19
N LEU A 7 13.37 12.71 11.61
CA LEU A 7 13.56 11.47 12.34
C LEU A 7 15.01 11.36 12.85
N ALA A 8 15.20 11.22 14.15
CA ALA A 8 16.44 10.82 14.79
C ALA A 8 16.37 9.32 15.10
N ARG A 9 17.39 8.56 14.71
CA ARG A 9 17.43 7.13 14.95
C ARG A 9 17.87 6.84 16.37
N GLY A 10 17.17 5.92 17.02
CA GLY A 10 17.55 5.27 18.27
C GLY A 10 17.43 3.76 18.13
N GLY A 11 17.47 3.06 19.25
CA GLY A 11 17.34 1.61 19.31
C GLY A 11 18.61 0.83 18.97
N ALA A 12 18.51 -0.50 19.04
CA ALA A 12 19.61 -1.41 18.86
C ALA A 12 19.82 -1.82 17.37
N LYS A 13 20.89 -2.59 17.11
CA LYS A 13 21.17 -3.23 15.83
C LYS A 13 19.97 -4.13 15.44
N LYS A 14 19.49 -4.01 14.21
CA LYS A 14 18.31 -4.72 13.66
C LYS A 14 16.95 -4.38 14.30
N ARG A 15 16.89 -3.54 15.34
CA ARG A 15 15.66 -3.03 15.98
C ARG A 15 15.63 -1.51 15.96
N PRO A 16 15.39 -0.88 14.80
CA PRO A 16 15.35 0.57 14.70
C PRO A 16 14.13 1.14 15.43
N PHE A 17 14.34 2.23 16.12
CA PHE A 17 13.32 3.06 16.71
C PHE A 17 13.64 4.52 16.36
N TYR A 18 12.64 5.31 16.06
CA TYR A 18 12.86 6.70 15.66
C TYR A 18 12.13 7.65 16.59
N ARG A 19 12.81 8.72 16.96
CA ARG A 19 12.21 9.88 17.60
C ARG A 19 11.95 10.93 16.53
N ILE A 20 10.78 11.56 16.57
CA ILE A 20 10.45 12.70 15.72
C ILE A 20 10.88 13.92 16.49
N VAL A 21 11.89 14.63 16.01
CA VAL A 21 12.54 15.71 16.73
C VAL A 21 12.59 16.98 15.89
N VAL A 22 12.55 18.09 16.58
CA VAL A 22 12.80 19.43 16.05
C VAL A 22 14.27 19.76 16.27
N ALA A 23 15.00 19.97 15.19
CA ALA A 23 16.42 20.23 15.27
C ALA A 23 16.89 21.22 14.20
N ASP A 24 18.01 21.87 14.44
CA ASP A 24 18.70 22.66 13.42
C ASP A 24 19.14 21.73 12.26
N SER A 25 18.94 22.19 11.03
CA SER A 25 19.28 21.44 9.82
C SER A 25 20.76 21.08 9.70
N ARG A 26 21.63 21.88 10.32
CA ARG A 26 23.10 21.68 10.31
C ARG A 26 23.58 20.60 11.28
N ARG A 27 22.76 20.24 12.27
CA ARG A 27 23.12 19.24 13.28
C ARG A 27 23.07 17.82 12.71
N ALA A 28 23.91 16.94 13.23
CA ALA A 28 23.89 15.53 12.90
C ALA A 28 22.51 14.92 13.17
N ARG A 29 22.14 13.86 12.43
CA ARG A 29 20.81 13.24 12.50
C ARG A 29 20.42 12.84 13.92
N ASP A 30 21.33 12.22 14.65
CA ASP A 30 21.12 11.66 15.98
C ASP A 30 21.71 12.54 17.10
N GLY A 31 22.15 13.77 16.74
CA GLY A 31 22.75 14.75 17.65
C GLY A 31 21.74 15.51 18.51
N LYS A 32 22.21 16.62 19.10
CA LYS A 32 21.37 17.48 19.93
C LYS A 32 20.17 17.99 19.12
N PHE A 33 18.99 17.93 19.71
CA PHE A 33 17.74 18.46 19.19
C PHE A 33 17.15 19.48 20.16
N ILE A 34 16.23 20.30 19.69
CA ILE A 34 15.59 21.37 20.46
C ILE A 34 14.41 20.78 21.25
N ASP A 35 13.54 20.02 20.56
CA ASP A 35 12.35 19.43 21.16
C ASP A 35 12.03 18.08 20.51
N GLN A 36 11.26 17.25 21.23
CA GLN A 36 10.76 15.97 20.73
C GLN A 36 9.24 16.06 20.60
N VAL A 37 8.74 15.89 19.40
CA VAL A 37 7.31 15.98 19.07
C VAL A 37 6.65 14.62 18.87
N GLY A 38 7.40 13.53 18.89
CA GLY A 38 6.81 12.21 18.77
C GLY A 38 7.79 11.07 18.63
N THR A 39 7.24 9.89 18.35
CA THR A 39 8.00 8.66 18.15
C THR A 39 7.44 7.86 16.97
N TYR A 40 8.32 7.10 16.32
CA TYR A 40 7.96 6.21 15.23
C TYR A 40 8.66 4.86 15.40
N ASN A 41 7.89 3.79 15.50
CA ASN A 41 8.39 2.43 15.60
C ASN A 41 8.06 1.65 14.30
N PRO A 42 9.03 1.39 13.42
CA PRO A 42 8.80 0.65 12.18
C PRO A 42 8.56 -0.85 12.39
N MET A 43 8.88 -1.38 13.56
CA MET A 43 8.74 -2.82 13.87
C MET A 43 7.29 -3.23 14.12
N LEU A 44 6.41 -2.29 14.46
CA LEU A 44 5.00 -2.54 14.65
C LEU A 44 4.26 -2.66 13.31
N PRO A 45 3.14 -3.40 13.26
CA PRO A 45 2.28 -3.50 12.08
C PRO A 45 1.86 -2.13 11.56
N LYS A 46 1.54 -2.03 10.25
CA LYS A 46 1.17 -0.74 9.62
C LYS A 46 -0.10 -0.14 10.22
N ASP A 47 -1.00 -0.97 10.70
CA ASP A 47 -2.32 -0.60 11.20
C ASP A 47 -2.33 -0.28 12.70
N SER A 48 -1.21 -0.52 13.40
CA SER A 48 -1.11 -0.22 14.82
C SER A 48 -1.06 1.29 15.08
N PRO A 49 -1.92 1.84 15.94
CA PRO A 49 -1.90 3.26 16.32
C PRO A 49 -0.62 3.63 17.08
N GLU A 50 0.01 2.67 17.74
CA GLU A 50 1.26 2.88 18.47
C GLU A 50 2.49 3.02 17.55
N ARG A 51 2.33 2.67 16.27
CA ARG A 51 3.42 2.75 15.31
C ARG A 51 3.95 4.18 15.12
N VAL A 52 3.05 5.16 15.15
CA VAL A 52 3.37 6.58 15.01
C VAL A 52 2.61 7.34 16.09
N LYS A 53 3.32 7.84 17.08
CA LYS A 53 2.77 8.71 18.12
C LYS A 53 3.32 10.13 17.89
N ILE A 54 2.44 11.08 17.58
CA ILE A 54 2.81 12.48 17.32
C ILE A 54 1.94 13.39 18.17
N ASP A 55 2.58 14.34 18.83
CA ASP A 55 1.91 15.45 19.49
C ASP A 55 1.57 16.51 18.44
N VAL A 56 0.29 16.56 18.09
CA VAL A 56 -0.21 17.42 17.00
C VAL A 56 -0.10 18.90 17.36
N GLU A 57 -0.38 19.27 18.61
CA GLU A 57 -0.35 20.64 19.08
C GLU A 57 1.06 21.21 19.00
N LYS A 58 2.02 20.52 19.62
CA LYS A 58 3.44 20.92 19.53
C LYS A 58 3.96 20.99 18.10
N THR A 59 3.53 20.05 17.26
CA THR A 59 3.97 20.02 15.85
C THR A 59 3.45 21.22 15.10
N LYS A 60 2.17 21.60 15.31
CA LYS A 60 1.57 22.81 14.70
C LYS A 60 2.28 24.07 15.16
N ASP A 61 2.60 24.19 16.45
CA ASP A 61 3.33 25.34 17.00
C ASP A 61 4.71 25.51 16.37
N TRP A 62 5.42 24.38 16.18
CA TRP A 62 6.73 24.42 15.52
C TRP A 62 6.64 24.75 14.04
N ILE A 63 5.61 24.26 13.33
CA ILE A 63 5.37 24.62 11.93
C ILE A 63 5.03 26.12 11.83
N ALA A 64 4.20 26.67 12.72
CA ALA A 64 3.88 28.08 12.78
C ALA A 64 5.12 28.95 13.06
N LYS A 65 6.09 28.45 13.84
CA LYS A 65 7.41 29.06 14.06
C LYS A 65 8.38 28.91 12.88
N GLY A 66 7.93 28.28 11.78
CA GLY A 66 8.71 28.11 10.55
C GLY A 66 9.56 26.83 10.49
N ALA A 67 9.32 25.84 11.33
CA ALA A 67 9.99 24.54 11.23
C ALA A 67 9.50 23.74 10.02
N GLN A 68 10.40 23.30 9.16
CA GLN A 68 10.05 22.53 7.97
C GLN A 68 10.06 21.02 8.25
N PRO A 69 8.93 20.32 8.08
CA PRO A 69 8.91 18.87 8.20
C PRO A 69 9.64 18.20 7.02
N SER A 70 10.33 17.11 7.30
CA SER A 70 10.92 16.28 6.25
C SER A 70 9.83 15.46 5.55
N ASP A 71 10.05 15.04 4.29
CA ASP A 71 9.07 14.31 3.45
C ASP A 71 8.40 13.14 4.19
N ARG A 72 9.18 12.42 5.00
CA ARG A 72 8.65 11.29 5.77
C ARG A 72 7.74 11.75 6.92
N VAL A 73 8.09 12.83 7.58
CA VAL A 73 7.26 13.41 8.65
C VAL A 73 6.00 14.03 8.05
N THR A 74 6.10 14.69 6.90
CA THR A 74 4.93 15.21 6.18
C THR A 74 3.94 14.10 5.84
N LEU A 75 4.40 12.91 5.43
CA LEU A 75 3.52 11.76 5.21
C LEU A 75 2.83 11.26 6.49
N PHE A 76 3.45 11.39 7.64
CA PHE A 76 2.78 11.07 8.91
C PHE A 76 1.76 12.13 9.30
N LEU A 77 2.11 13.41 9.13
CA LEU A 77 1.23 14.53 9.43
C LEU A 77 0.02 14.61 8.49
N SER A 78 0.18 14.21 7.22
CA SER A 78 -0.95 14.15 6.29
C SER A 78 -1.96 13.05 6.61
N LYS A 79 -1.55 11.99 7.34
CA LYS A 79 -2.48 11.00 7.87
C LYS A 79 -3.28 11.48 9.08
N LEU A 80 -2.81 12.54 9.72
CA LEU A 80 -3.44 13.21 10.86
C LEU A 80 -4.12 14.52 10.44
N ASP A 81 -4.25 14.76 9.13
CA ASP A 81 -4.87 15.96 8.52
C ASP A 81 -4.29 17.30 9.03
N VAL A 82 -3.00 17.29 9.39
CA VAL A 82 -2.28 18.49 9.86
C VAL A 82 -1.66 19.28 8.71
N VAL A 83 -1.15 18.56 7.69
CA VAL A 83 -0.43 19.12 6.54
C VAL A 83 -0.86 18.40 5.27
N GLU A 84 -0.91 19.11 4.15
CA GLU A 84 -1.19 18.52 2.85
C GLU A 84 -0.21 17.41 2.49
N LYS A 85 -0.72 16.41 1.77
CA LYS A 85 0.09 15.28 1.33
C LYS A 85 1.16 15.77 0.34
N PRO A 86 2.44 15.44 0.57
CA PRO A 86 3.50 15.88 -0.33
C PRO A 86 3.30 15.25 -1.72
N VAL A 87 3.43 16.07 -2.74
CA VAL A 87 3.44 15.59 -4.13
C VAL A 87 4.76 14.86 -4.37
N ILE A 88 4.71 13.55 -4.42
CA ILE A 88 5.86 12.70 -4.73
C ILE A 88 6.02 12.67 -6.24
N THR A 89 6.93 13.49 -6.75
CA THR A 89 7.28 13.45 -8.17
C THR A 89 8.09 12.20 -8.47
N GLU A 90 7.62 11.37 -9.38
CA GLU A 90 8.36 10.19 -9.81
C GLU A 90 9.63 10.58 -10.55
N LYS A 91 10.76 10.47 -9.86
CA LYS A 91 12.07 10.88 -10.40
C LYS A 91 12.64 9.89 -11.41
N THR A 92 12.17 8.66 -11.45
CA THR A 92 12.66 7.63 -12.38
C THR A 92 11.52 6.77 -12.92
N LYS A 93 11.56 6.49 -14.21
CA LYS A 93 10.62 5.58 -14.91
C LYS A 93 10.99 4.09 -14.78
N LYS A 94 11.88 3.73 -13.84
CA LYS A 94 12.37 2.34 -13.67
C LYS A 94 11.27 1.34 -13.30
N HIS A 95 10.21 1.79 -12.61
CA HIS A 95 9.05 0.97 -12.24
C HIS A 95 8.05 0.80 -13.39
N LEU A 96 8.15 1.62 -14.44
CA LEU A 96 7.28 1.45 -15.61
C LEU A 96 7.75 0.25 -16.42
N PRO A 97 6.86 -0.65 -16.79
CA PRO A 97 7.22 -1.77 -17.65
C PRO A 97 7.74 -1.25 -18.99
N LYS A 98 8.73 -1.94 -19.56
CA LYS A 98 9.28 -1.60 -20.88
C LYS A 98 8.17 -1.65 -21.93
N LYS A 99 8.33 -0.87 -23.01
CA LYS A 99 7.34 -0.73 -24.09
C LYS A 99 6.71 -2.06 -24.54
N LYS A 100 7.52 -3.09 -24.75
CA LYS A 100 7.05 -4.45 -25.11
C LYS A 100 6.19 -5.13 -24.02
N ALA A 101 6.41 -4.80 -22.74
CA ALA A 101 5.59 -5.32 -21.64
C ALA A 101 4.29 -4.53 -21.51
N GLN A 102 4.29 -3.24 -21.81
CA GLN A 102 3.07 -2.42 -21.89
C GLN A 102 2.15 -2.89 -23.02
N GLU A 103 2.69 -3.19 -24.19
CA GLU A 103 1.94 -3.74 -25.33
C GLU A 103 1.30 -5.09 -24.99
N ARG A 104 2.03 -5.97 -24.27
CA ARG A 104 1.47 -7.25 -23.80
C ARG A 104 0.36 -7.07 -22.79
N LEU A 105 0.50 -6.11 -21.88
CA LEU A 105 -0.54 -5.79 -20.88
C LEU A 105 -1.76 -5.14 -21.52
N ALA A 106 -1.57 -4.30 -22.53
CA ALA A 106 -2.66 -3.73 -23.31
C ALA A 106 -3.42 -4.82 -24.09
N ALA A 107 -2.71 -5.68 -24.81
CA ALA A 107 -3.31 -6.79 -25.55
C ALA A 107 -4.01 -7.83 -24.63
N ALA A 108 -3.48 -8.02 -23.40
CA ALA A 108 -4.13 -8.89 -22.42
C ALA A 108 -5.42 -8.27 -21.89
N LYS A 109 -5.45 -6.96 -21.67
CA LYS A 109 -6.66 -6.24 -21.23
C LYS A 109 -7.74 -6.22 -22.31
N GLU A 110 -7.36 -5.98 -23.57
CA GLU A 110 -8.30 -6.05 -24.70
C GLU A 110 -8.93 -7.43 -24.84
N LYS A 111 -8.13 -8.51 -24.71
CA LYS A 111 -8.67 -9.88 -24.73
C LYS A 111 -9.58 -10.19 -23.55
N GLU A 112 -9.28 -9.65 -22.36
CA GLU A 112 -10.12 -9.83 -21.17
C GLU A 112 -11.43 -9.05 -21.30
N GLU A 113 -11.39 -7.89 -21.90
CA GLU A 113 -12.56 -7.05 -22.17
C GLU A 113 -13.44 -7.66 -23.27
N GLU A 114 -12.82 -8.21 -24.33
CA GLU A 114 -13.51 -8.93 -25.40
C GLU A 114 -14.14 -10.24 -24.88
N ALA A 115 -13.43 -10.98 -24.01
CA ALA A 115 -13.95 -12.17 -23.36
C ALA A 115 -15.12 -11.85 -22.40
N LYS A 116 -15.06 -10.72 -21.70
CA LYS A 116 -16.17 -10.23 -20.87
C LYS A 116 -17.37 -9.79 -21.70
N ALA A 117 -17.13 -9.08 -22.78
CA ALA A 117 -18.19 -8.68 -23.71
C ALA A 117 -18.85 -9.88 -24.39
N ALA A 118 -18.07 -10.92 -24.74
CA ALA A 118 -18.61 -12.17 -25.28
C ALA A 118 -19.40 -13.01 -24.26
N ALA A 119 -19.04 -12.90 -22.96
CA ALA A 119 -19.77 -13.57 -21.88
C ALA A 119 -21.07 -12.83 -21.45
N GLU A 120 -21.21 -11.54 -21.79
CA GLU A 120 -22.37 -10.70 -21.47
C GLU A 120 -23.36 -10.58 -22.63
N ALA A 121 -23.10 -11.20 -23.80
CA ALA A 121 -24.06 -11.31 -24.89
C ALA A 121 -25.11 -12.35 -24.54
N PRO A 122 -26.40 -11.99 -24.47
CA PRO A 122 -27.45 -12.95 -24.17
C PRO A 122 -27.61 -13.95 -25.31
N ALA A 123 -27.61 -15.23 -24.96
CA ALA A 123 -27.93 -16.30 -25.88
C ALA A 123 -29.31 -16.10 -26.48
N PRO A 124 -29.48 -16.23 -27.83
CA PRO A 124 -30.81 -16.28 -28.39
C PRO A 124 -31.47 -17.62 -28.05
N ALA A 125 -32.64 -17.48 -27.48
CA ALA A 125 -33.57 -18.59 -27.26
C ALA A 125 -34.00 -19.20 -28.57
N GLU A 126 -33.86 -20.49 -28.72
CA GLU A 126 -34.77 -21.32 -29.52
C GLU A 126 -34.82 -22.74 -28.94
N ALA A 127 -35.95 -23.07 -28.40
CA ALA A 127 -36.52 -24.42 -28.26
C ALA A 127 -37.49 -24.63 -29.42
N PRO A 128 -38.13 -25.77 -29.67
CA PRO A 128 -38.07 -27.11 -29.09
C PRO A 128 -38.19 -28.25 -30.15
N ALA A 129 -38.20 -29.45 -29.68
CA ALA A 129 -38.93 -30.64 -30.15
C ALA A 129 -38.04 -31.87 -30.17
N GLU A 130 -38.34 -32.79 -29.39
CA GLU A 130 -39.28 -33.93 -29.34
C GLU A 130 -38.55 -35.29 -29.53
N ALA A 131 -38.87 -36.16 -28.59
CA ALA A 131 -39.02 -37.63 -28.64
C ALA A 131 -37.75 -38.52 -28.66
N GLU A 132 -37.54 -39.35 -27.79
CA GLU A 132 -38.02 -40.64 -27.35
C GLU A 132 -36.98 -41.37 -26.50
N ALA A 133 -37.43 -41.84 -25.39
CA ALA A 133 -36.77 -42.88 -24.59
C ALA A 133 -37.02 -44.25 -25.26
N PRO A 134 -36.46 -45.45 -24.84
CA PRO A 134 -36.11 -45.81 -23.45
C PRO A 134 -34.95 -46.79 -23.28
N ALA A 135 -34.70 -47.09 -21.99
CA ALA A 135 -34.21 -48.36 -21.41
C ALA A 135 -32.70 -48.72 -21.62
N GLU A 136 -31.93 -48.97 -20.67
CA GLU A 136 -31.92 -50.07 -19.68
C GLU A 136 -30.71 -49.96 -18.77
N ALA A 137 -30.92 -50.07 -17.48
CA ALA A 137 -29.91 -50.34 -16.48
C ALA A 137 -29.48 -51.85 -16.58
N PRO A 138 -28.40 -52.32 -15.94
CA PRO A 138 -28.16 -52.22 -14.52
C PRO A 138 -26.68 -52.11 -14.08
N ALA A 139 -26.52 -51.72 -12.84
CA ALA A 139 -25.37 -51.98 -11.99
C ALA A 139 -25.16 -53.50 -11.72
N PRO A 140 -24.17 -54.02 -10.98
CA PRO A 140 -23.42 -53.42 -9.86
C PRO A 140 -21.99 -53.94 -9.63
N ALA A 141 -21.48 -53.58 -8.47
CA ALA A 141 -20.55 -54.28 -7.59
C ALA A 141 -19.06 -53.95 -7.65
N GLU A 142 -18.62 -53.40 -6.56
CA GLU A 142 -17.74 -53.98 -5.50
C GLU A 142 -16.30 -54.26 -5.95
N ASP A 143 -15.32 -53.99 -5.27
CA ASP A 143 -14.94 -54.04 -3.85
C ASP A 143 -13.42 -53.80 -3.70
N LYS A 144 -13.04 -53.38 -2.48
CA LYS A 144 -11.79 -53.68 -1.79
C LYS A 144 -10.51 -52.94 -2.19
N LYS A 145 -10.01 -52.10 -1.30
CA LYS A 145 -9.32 -52.34 0.00
C LYS A 145 -7.81 -52.53 -0.13
N THR A 146 -7.13 -51.81 0.73
CA THR A 146 -5.79 -52.05 1.36
C THR A 146 -4.60 -51.61 0.51
N GLU A 147 -3.64 -50.92 0.99
CA GLU A 147 -2.96 -50.80 2.31
C GLU A 147 -2.35 -49.42 2.45
#